data_b051e75644ef0ab57c895d0ac201431d
#
_entry.id   b051e75644ef0ab57c895d0ac201431d
#
_cell.length_a   1.000
_cell.length_b   1.000
_cell.length_c   1.000
_cell.angle_alpha   90.00
_cell.angle_beta   90.00
_cell.angle_gamma   90.00
#
_symmetry.space_group_name_H-M   'P 1'
#
loop_
_entity.id
_entity.type
_entity.pdbx_description
1 polymer ?
#
loop_
_entity_poly.entity_id
_entity_poly.type
_entity_poly.pdbx_seq_one_letter_code
_entity_poly.pdbx_strand_id
1 'polypeptide(L)'
;MSDITIVKEGWVQKRGEYIKNWRPRYFLLKTDGSFIGYKEKPQDADLPYPLNNFSVAKCQLMKTERPRPNTFIIRCLQWTTVIERTFHVDTPEEREEWTEAIQAVADRLQRQEEDRMNCSSSPNLDITGEDEMDTSLSHPKRRVDEVAHTLTESRVLKNTRHPFLTSLKYSFQTKDRLCFVMEYVNGGELFFHLSRERVFSEDRTRFYGAEIVSALDYLHSEKIVYRDLKLENLMLDKDGHIKITDFGLCKEGITDAATMKTFCGTPEYLAPEVLEDNDYGRAVDWWGLGVVMYEMMCGRLPFYNQDHEKLFELILMEDIKFPRTLSSDAKSLLSGLLIKDPNKRLGGGPEDAKDIMQHSFFSGINWQDVYDKKLLPPFKPQVSSETDTRYFDEEFTAQTITITPPEKYDEDGMDCMDNERRPHFPQFSYSASGRE
;
A
#
# COMPACT_ATOMS: atom_id res chain seq x y z
N MET A 1 -31.04 -15.56 -3.89
CA MET A 1 -30.04 -14.47 -4.08
C MET A 1 -30.80 -13.34 -4.72
N SER A 2 -30.91 -12.18 -4.05
CA SER A 2 -31.55 -11.00 -4.68
C SER A 2 -30.63 -10.47 -5.77
N ASP A 3 -31.18 -10.25 -6.97
CA ASP A 3 -30.41 -9.70 -8.11
C ASP A 3 -29.82 -8.34 -7.74
N ILE A 4 -28.53 -8.17 -8.02
CA ILE A 4 -27.84 -6.89 -7.83
C ILE A 4 -28.29 -5.95 -8.95
N THR A 5 -28.96 -4.86 -8.60
CA THR A 5 -29.50 -3.88 -9.56
C THR A 5 -28.89 -2.50 -9.34
N ILE A 6 -28.91 -1.67 -10.38
CA ILE A 6 -28.47 -0.27 -10.30
C ILE A 6 -29.59 0.55 -9.64
N VAL A 7 -29.23 1.28 -8.59
CA VAL A 7 -30.12 2.20 -7.86
C VAL A 7 -30.09 3.60 -8.47
N LYS A 8 -28.88 4.08 -8.78
CA LYS A 8 -28.65 5.38 -9.42
C LYS A 8 -27.38 5.34 -10.26
N GLU A 9 -27.40 6.05 -11.38
CA GLU A 9 -26.22 6.23 -12.24
C GLU A 9 -26.13 7.67 -12.77
N GLY A 10 -24.90 8.10 -13.08
CA GLY A 10 -24.69 9.43 -13.66
C GLY A 10 -23.25 9.93 -13.55
N TRP A 11 -23.02 11.08 -14.18
CA TRP A 11 -21.76 11.79 -14.10
C TRP A 11 -21.63 12.52 -12.78
N VAL A 12 -20.44 12.38 -12.14
CA VAL A 12 -20.08 13.10 -10.92
C VAL A 12 -18.62 13.53 -11.03
N GLN A 13 -18.30 14.73 -10.56
CA GLN A 13 -16.92 15.19 -10.46
C GLN A 13 -16.31 14.62 -9.17
N LYS A 14 -15.33 13.73 -9.30
CA LYS A 14 -14.56 13.21 -8.15
C LYS A 14 -13.32 14.07 -7.94
N ARG A 15 -13.07 14.49 -6.69
CA ARG A 15 -11.86 15.21 -6.34
C ARG A 15 -10.72 14.22 -6.11
N GLY A 16 -9.56 14.48 -6.74
CA GLY A 16 -8.33 13.73 -6.49
C GLY A 16 -7.82 13.97 -5.07
N GLU A 17 -7.21 12.96 -4.47
CA GLU A 17 -6.69 13.06 -3.09
C GLU A 17 -5.35 13.78 -3.03
N TYR A 18 -4.51 13.60 -4.03
CA TYR A 18 -3.19 14.26 -4.16
C TYR A 18 -3.25 15.47 -5.08
N ILE A 19 -3.51 15.21 -6.34
CA ILE A 19 -3.78 16.28 -7.27
C ILE A 19 -5.22 16.70 -7.02
N LYS A 20 -5.40 17.80 -6.28
CA LYS A 20 -6.71 18.31 -5.83
C LYS A 20 -7.59 18.80 -6.98
N ASN A 21 -7.41 18.26 -8.20
CA ASN A 21 -8.25 18.54 -9.35
C ASN A 21 -9.54 17.72 -9.32
N TRP A 22 -10.53 18.17 -10.10
CA TRP A 22 -11.80 17.50 -10.29
C TRP A 22 -11.77 16.71 -11.59
N ARG A 23 -12.18 15.44 -11.52
CA ARG A 23 -12.21 14.52 -12.66
C ARG A 23 -13.63 14.00 -12.87
N PRO A 24 -14.21 14.14 -14.07
CA PRO A 24 -15.50 13.54 -14.35
C PRO A 24 -15.37 12.01 -14.33
N ARG A 25 -16.35 11.38 -13.69
CA ARG A 25 -16.49 9.92 -13.63
C ARG A 25 -17.96 9.56 -13.73
N TYR A 26 -18.26 8.51 -14.45
CA TYR A 26 -19.61 7.96 -14.52
C TYR A 26 -19.77 6.93 -13.41
N PHE A 27 -20.62 7.22 -12.44
CA PHE A 27 -20.81 6.35 -11.28
C PHE A 27 -22.08 5.53 -11.39
N LEU A 28 -21.99 4.25 -10.94
CA LEU A 28 -23.12 3.35 -10.73
C LEU A 28 -23.21 3.06 -9.22
N LEU A 29 -24.34 3.36 -8.61
CA LEU A 29 -24.68 2.91 -7.25
C LEU A 29 -25.54 1.67 -7.37
N LYS A 30 -25.15 0.57 -6.75
CA LYS A 30 -25.85 -0.71 -6.80
C LYS A 30 -26.49 -1.08 -5.47
N THR A 31 -27.43 -2.01 -5.53
CA THR A 31 -28.17 -2.51 -4.36
C THR A 31 -27.30 -3.24 -3.35
N ASP A 32 -26.16 -3.77 -3.70
CA ASP A 32 -25.18 -4.39 -2.80
C ASP A 32 -24.27 -3.39 -2.08
N GLY A 33 -24.48 -2.10 -2.30
CA GLY A 33 -23.65 -1.03 -1.73
C GLY A 33 -22.43 -0.68 -2.56
N SER A 34 -22.21 -1.31 -3.68
CA SER A 34 -21.11 -0.96 -4.60
C SER A 34 -21.38 0.40 -5.24
N PHE A 35 -20.40 1.31 -5.16
CA PHE A 35 -20.38 2.62 -5.80
C PHE A 35 -19.20 2.68 -6.75
N ILE A 36 -19.46 2.42 -8.04
CA ILE A 36 -18.46 2.07 -9.05
C ILE A 36 -18.32 3.21 -10.05
N GLY A 37 -17.09 3.72 -10.25
CA GLY A 37 -16.78 4.83 -11.15
C GLY A 37 -16.00 4.40 -12.39
N TYR A 38 -16.41 4.92 -13.55
CA TYR A 38 -15.81 4.69 -14.86
C TYR A 38 -15.34 5.99 -15.49
N LYS A 39 -14.34 5.90 -16.38
CA LYS A 39 -13.88 7.05 -17.18
C LYS A 39 -14.92 7.47 -18.21
N GLU A 40 -15.62 6.51 -18.78
CA GLU A 40 -16.65 6.67 -19.80
C GLU A 40 -17.92 5.93 -19.36
N LYS A 41 -19.10 6.32 -19.90
CA LYS A 41 -20.33 5.59 -19.61
C LYS A 41 -20.21 4.17 -20.16
N PRO A 42 -20.36 3.12 -19.32
CA PRO A 42 -20.28 1.74 -19.79
C PRO A 42 -21.39 1.44 -20.81
N GLN A 43 -21.04 0.71 -21.87
CA GLN A 43 -22.00 0.20 -22.85
C GLN A 43 -22.23 -1.28 -22.60
N ASP A 44 -23.45 -1.77 -22.86
CA ASP A 44 -24.00 -3.06 -22.39
C ASP A 44 -23.25 -4.36 -22.77
N ALA A 45 -22.27 -4.32 -23.65
CA ALA A 45 -21.61 -5.56 -24.13
C ALA A 45 -20.27 -5.87 -23.45
N ASP A 46 -19.50 -4.88 -23.08
CA ASP A 46 -18.19 -5.01 -22.42
C ASP A 46 -18.06 -3.97 -21.33
N LEU A 47 -18.40 -4.32 -20.11
CA LEU A 47 -18.13 -3.44 -18.96
C LEU A 47 -16.61 -3.22 -18.85
N PRO A 48 -16.10 -2.00 -19.13
CA PRO A 48 -14.68 -1.73 -18.93
C PRO A 48 -14.32 -1.91 -17.45
N TYR A 49 -13.06 -2.15 -17.16
CA TYR A 49 -12.60 -2.21 -15.78
C TYR A 49 -12.92 -0.88 -15.07
N PRO A 50 -13.59 -0.92 -13.91
CA PRO A 50 -13.90 0.29 -13.18
C PRO A 50 -12.62 0.96 -12.68
N LEU A 51 -12.58 2.29 -12.73
CA LEU A 51 -11.47 3.06 -12.13
C LEU A 51 -11.64 3.20 -10.62
N ASN A 52 -12.87 3.15 -10.13
CA ASN A 52 -13.20 3.26 -8.72
C ASN A 52 -14.28 2.25 -8.35
N ASN A 53 -14.13 1.60 -7.23
CA ASN A 53 -15.13 0.71 -6.66
C ASN A 53 -15.18 0.89 -5.14
N PHE A 54 -16.13 1.70 -4.64
CA PHE A 54 -16.32 1.98 -3.22
C PHE A 54 -17.48 1.15 -2.67
N SER A 55 -17.43 0.83 -1.38
CA SER A 55 -18.60 0.36 -0.65
C SER A 55 -19.20 1.53 0.13
N VAL A 56 -20.52 1.72 0.02
CA VAL A 56 -21.25 2.70 0.83
C VAL A 56 -21.84 2.09 2.10
N ALA A 57 -21.59 0.81 2.37
CA ALA A 57 -21.99 0.17 3.61
C ALA A 57 -21.33 0.88 4.80
N LYS A 58 -22.13 1.23 5.80
CA LYS A 58 -21.68 1.93 7.04
C LYS A 58 -20.97 3.27 6.76
N CYS A 59 -21.29 3.95 5.65
CA CYS A 59 -20.73 5.25 5.35
C CYS A 59 -21.47 6.38 6.09
N GLN A 60 -20.74 7.46 6.35
CA GLN A 60 -21.29 8.75 6.76
C GLN A 60 -21.25 9.71 5.58
N LEU A 61 -22.36 10.40 5.35
CA LEU A 61 -22.48 11.41 4.29
C LEU A 61 -22.41 12.80 4.91
N MET A 62 -21.60 13.66 4.29
CA MET A 62 -21.51 15.08 4.64
C MET A 62 -21.75 15.92 3.41
N LYS A 63 -22.54 17.00 3.55
CA LYS A 63 -22.78 17.99 2.51
C LYS A 63 -21.96 19.24 2.82
N THR A 64 -21.34 19.84 1.81
CA THR A 64 -20.51 21.03 1.99
C THR A 64 -20.56 21.94 0.74
N GLU A 65 -20.34 23.21 0.94
CA GLU A 65 -20.22 24.19 -0.15
C GLU A 65 -18.75 24.52 -0.48
N ARG A 66 -17.82 23.85 0.18
CA ARG A 66 -16.37 24.02 -0.05
C ARG A 66 -15.73 22.67 -0.38
N PRO A 67 -14.74 22.65 -1.27
CA PRO A 67 -14.11 23.73 -2.05
C PRO A 67 -14.94 24.20 -3.24
N ARG A 68 -16.07 23.55 -3.57
CA ARG A 68 -17.03 23.93 -4.59
C ARG A 68 -18.45 23.84 -4.03
N PRO A 69 -19.41 24.62 -4.54
CA PRO A 69 -20.83 24.43 -4.25
C PRO A 69 -21.27 23.00 -4.61
N ASN A 70 -22.35 22.53 -4.01
CA ASN A 70 -22.96 21.22 -4.29
C ASN A 70 -22.00 20.03 -4.13
N THR A 71 -21.07 20.13 -3.20
CA THR A 71 -20.12 19.06 -2.85
C THR A 71 -20.73 18.17 -1.78
N PHE A 72 -20.47 16.85 -1.89
CA PHE A 72 -20.73 15.90 -0.83
C PHE A 72 -19.51 15.00 -0.59
N ILE A 73 -19.38 14.52 0.63
CA ILE A 73 -18.28 13.69 1.07
C ILE A 73 -18.86 12.38 1.58
N ILE A 74 -18.32 11.27 1.07
CA ILE A 74 -18.57 9.93 1.59
C ILE A 74 -17.41 9.58 2.51
N ARG A 75 -17.70 9.35 3.78
CA ARG A 75 -16.73 8.92 4.78
C ARG A 75 -17.08 7.49 5.18
N CYS A 76 -16.16 6.56 4.97
CA CYS A 76 -16.31 5.16 5.35
C CYS A 76 -15.20 4.75 6.29
N LEU A 77 -15.53 3.97 7.29
CA LEU A 77 -14.53 3.26 8.08
C LEU A 77 -14.21 1.95 7.35
N GLN A 78 -13.03 1.86 6.77
CA GLN A 78 -12.56 0.64 6.13
C GLN A 78 -11.48 0.01 7.01
N TRP A 79 -11.83 -1.07 7.72
CA TRP A 79 -11.01 -1.71 8.76
C TRP A 79 -10.79 -0.74 9.94
N THR A 80 -9.66 -0.10 10.01
CA THR A 80 -9.28 0.87 11.05
C THR A 80 -8.99 2.27 10.47
N THR A 81 -9.14 2.44 9.14
CA THR A 81 -8.83 3.70 8.44
C THR A 81 -10.12 4.39 8.00
N VAL A 82 -10.26 5.67 8.33
CA VAL A 82 -11.33 6.52 7.80
C VAL A 82 -10.95 6.98 6.42
N ILE A 83 -11.71 6.56 5.42
CA ILE A 83 -11.54 6.96 4.02
C ILE A 83 -12.58 8.02 3.69
N GLU A 84 -12.13 9.18 3.24
CA GLU A 84 -12.99 10.25 2.75
C GLU A 84 -12.86 10.39 1.23
N ARG A 85 -14.00 10.46 0.55
CA ARG A 85 -14.08 10.70 -0.89
C ARG A 85 -14.98 11.91 -1.15
N THR A 86 -14.48 12.86 -1.92
CA THR A 86 -15.15 14.13 -2.16
C THR A 86 -15.67 14.17 -3.59
N PHE A 87 -16.95 14.48 -3.71
CA PHE A 87 -17.69 14.53 -4.97
C PHE A 87 -18.38 15.86 -5.14
N HIS A 88 -18.54 16.30 -6.39
CA HIS A 88 -19.24 17.51 -6.75
C HIS A 88 -20.18 17.23 -7.93
N VAL A 89 -21.34 17.86 -7.91
CA VAL A 89 -22.34 17.88 -8.98
C VAL A 89 -22.77 19.30 -9.30
N ASP A 90 -23.38 19.50 -10.44
CA ASP A 90 -23.62 20.85 -10.95
C ASP A 90 -24.77 21.56 -10.22
N THR A 91 -25.73 20.82 -9.66
CA THR A 91 -26.91 21.40 -9.01
C THR A 91 -27.13 20.88 -7.58
N PRO A 92 -27.79 21.67 -6.71
CA PRO A 92 -28.20 21.21 -5.39
C PRO A 92 -29.14 19.99 -5.45
N GLU A 93 -30.03 19.94 -6.44
CA GLU A 93 -31.01 18.87 -6.63
C GLU A 93 -30.29 17.55 -6.94
N GLU A 94 -29.29 17.55 -7.84
CA GLU A 94 -28.47 16.38 -8.13
C GLU A 94 -27.71 15.89 -6.88
N ARG A 95 -27.20 16.82 -6.05
CA ARG A 95 -26.55 16.45 -4.79
C ARG A 95 -27.52 15.75 -3.86
N GLU A 96 -28.73 16.28 -3.69
CA GLU A 96 -29.76 15.65 -2.86
C GLU A 96 -30.09 14.25 -3.39
N GLU A 97 -30.34 14.09 -4.68
CA GLU A 97 -30.64 12.81 -5.29
C GLU A 97 -29.52 11.76 -5.04
N TRP A 98 -28.25 12.16 -5.19
CA TRP A 98 -27.14 11.25 -4.92
C TRP A 98 -27.01 10.88 -3.44
N THR A 99 -27.09 11.87 -2.56
CA THR A 99 -26.93 11.63 -1.11
C THR A 99 -28.10 10.84 -0.54
N GLU A 100 -29.33 11.08 -0.98
CA GLU A 100 -30.50 10.29 -0.60
C GLU A 100 -30.40 8.85 -1.09
N ALA A 101 -29.99 8.62 -2.33
CA ALA A 101 -29.83 7.28 -2.88
C ALA A 101 -28.74 6.49 -2.13
N ILE A 102 -27.59 7.12 -1.85
CA ILE A 102 -26.49 6.50 -1.11
C ILE A 102 -26.94 6.17 0.32
N GLN A 103 -27.59 7.11 1.01
CA GLN A 103 -28.08 6.89 2.38
C GLN A 103 -29.11 5.76 2.44
N ALA A 104 -30.05 5.71 1.50
CA ALA A 104 -31.05 4.65 1.45
C ALA A 104 -30.44 3.26 1.26
N VAL A 105 -29.39 3.13 0.46
CA VAL A 105 -28.65 1.87 0.28
C VAL A 105 -27.88 1.50 1.56
N ALA A 106 -27.20 2.46 2.16
CA ALA A 106 -26.45 2.24 3.40
C ALA A 106 -27.35 1.78 4.55
N ASP A 107 -28.48 2.46 4.75
CA ASP A 107 -29.47 2.14 5.80
C ASP A 107 -30.10 0.75 5.60
N ARG A 108 -30.36 0.38 4.36
CA ARG A 108 -30.88 -0.96 4.06
C ARG A 108 -29.88 -2.06 4.38
N LEU A 109 -28.61 -1.86 4.01
CA LEU A 109 -27.56 -2.82 4.29
C LEU A 109 -27.32 -2.98 5.79
N GLN A 110 -27.40 -1.89 6.55
CA GLN A 110 -27.27 -1.93 8.01
C GLN A 110 -28.43 -2.71 8.64
N ARG A 111 -29.67 -2.47 8.24
CA ARG A 111 -30.82 -3.24 8.73
C ARG A 111 -30.71 -4.73 8.42
N GLN A 112 -30.26 -5.10 7.23
CA GLN A 112 -30.03 -6.50 6.86
C GLN A 112 -28.97 -7.18 7.74
N GLU A 113 -27.96 -6.44 8.16
CA GLU A 113 -26.91 -6.95 9.06
C GLU A 113 -27.44 -7.14 10.48
N GLU A 114 -28.24 -6.19 10.99
CA GLU A 114 -28.91 -6.26 12.29
C GLU A 114 -29.90 -7.44 12.35
N ASP A 115 -30.70 -7.66 11.32
CA ASP A 115 -31.60 -8.78 11.19
C ASP A 115 -30.87 -10.14 11.18
N ARG A 116 -29.70 -10.22 10.53
CA ARG A 116 -28.86 -11.42 10.56
C ARG A 116 -28.26 -11.70 11.93
N MET A 117 -27.85 -10.67 12.67
CA MET A 117 -27.35 -10.82 14.04
C MET A 117 -28.47 -11.27 15.01
N ASN A 118 -29.67 -10.74 14.84
CA ASN A 118 -30.83 -11.12 15.67
C ASN A 118 -31.34 -12.56 15.41
N CYS A 119 -31.16 -13.08 14.17
CA CYS A 119 -31.52 -14.49 13.88
C CYS A 119 -30.51 -15.52 14.40
N SER A 120 -29.31 -15.11 14.81
CA SER A 120 -28.27 -16.01 15.33
C SER A 120 -28.16 -16.03 16.86
N SER A 121 -29.01 -15.33 17.57
CA SER A 121 -29.01 -15.26 19.05
C SER A 121 -30.12 -16.11 19.64
N SER A 122 -29.80 -17.29 20.18
CA SER A 122 -30.57 -17.93 21.23
C SER A 122 -30.33 -17.20 22.56
N PRO A 123 -31.35 -17.21 23.50
CA PRO A 123 -31.42 -16.15 24.50
C PRO A 123 -30.57 -16.43 25.72
N ASN A 124 -29.84 -15.46 26.19
CA ASN A 124 -29.68 -15.05 27.60
C ASN A 124 -28.43 -14.18 27.77
N LEU A 125 -28.65 -12.91 28.00
CA LEU A 125 -28.23 -12.13 29.16
C LEU A 125 -28.33 -10.64 28.85
N ASP A 126 -29.18 -9.97 29.57
CA ASP A 126 -29.30 -8.52 29.67
C ASP A 126 -27.97 -7.86 30.07
N ILE A 127 -27.54 -6.86 29.37
CA ILE A 127 -26.87 -5.69 29.95
C ILE A 127 -27.21 -4.48 29.07
N THR A 128 -27.98 -3.57 29.64
CA THR A 128 -28.23 -2.21 29.19
C THR A 128 -26.98 -1.34 29.41
N GLY A 129 -26.63 -0.51 28.42
CA GLY A 129 -25.60 0.51 28.56
C GLY A 129 -25.49 1.31 27.29
N GLU A 130 -26.31 2.37 27.14
CA GLU A 130 -26.12 3.47 26.18
C GLU A 130 -24.94 4.29 26.66
N ASP A 131 -23.94 4.51 25.79
CA ASP A 131 -22.97 5.59 25.93
C ASP A 131 -22.78 6.30 24.60
N GLU A 132 -23.34 7.49 24.53
CA GLU A 132 -23.05 8.51 23.50
C GLU A 132 -21.58 8.94 23.63
N MET A 133 -20.83 8.85 22.55
CA MET A 133 -19.42 9.25 22.50
C MET A 133 -19.29 10.63 21.85
N ASP A 134 -18.97 11.61 22.66
CA ASP A 134 -18.68 13.02 22.31
C ASP A 134 -17.46 13.12 21.37
N THR A 135 -17.65 13.83 20.24
CA THR A 135 -16.65 14.00 19.19
C THR A 135 -15.99 15.37 19.24
N SER A 136 -15.11 15.59 20.19
CA SER A 136 -14.22 16.74 20.13
C SER A 136 -12.83 16.43 20.70
N LEU A 137 -11.93 15.88 19.88
CA LEU A 137 -10.48 15.95 20.12
C LEU A 137 -9.69 15.72 18.82
N SER A 138 -8.97 16.74 18.41
CA SER A 138 -7.98 16.72 17.34
C SER A 138 -6.76 15.93 17.80
N HIS A 139 -6.54 14.73 17.29
CA HIS A 139 -5.29 13.94 17.17
C HIS A 139 -5.48 12.40 17.13
N PRO A 140 -6.68 11.83 17.00
CA PRO A 140 -6.82 10.37 16.95
C PRO A 140 -6.45 9.72 15.60
N LYS A 141 -6.48 10.46 14.48
CA LYS A 141 -6.30 9.88 13.12
C LYS A 141 -4.93 9.23 12.90
N ARG A 142 -3.85 9.89 13.28
CA ARG A 142 -2.48 9.40 13.02
C ARG A 142 -2.17 8.10 13.78
N ARG A 143 -2.67 7.98 14.99
CA ARG A 143 -2.43 6.84 15.88
C ARG A 143 -3.18 5.57 15.44
N VAL A 144 -4.36 5.71 14.88
CA VAL A 144 -5.16 4.58 14.37
C VAL A 144 -4.53 3.98 13.11
N ASP A 145 -4.01 4.82 12.23
CA ASP A 145 -3.33 4.38 11.00
C ASP A 145 -2.02 3.64 11.30
N GLU A 146 -1.22 4.14 12.25
CA GLU A 146 0.03 3.49 12.67
C GLU A 146 -0.21 2.11 13.30
N VAL A 147 -1.24 1.94 14.12
CA VAL A 147 -1.61 0.64 14.69
C VAL A 147 -2.06 -0.33 13.58
N ALA A 148 -2.84 0.14 12.62
CA ALA A 148 -3.29 -0.68 11.50
C ALA A 148 -2.12 -1.18 10.65
N HIS A 149 -1.15 -0.31 10.35
CA HIS A 149 0.05 -0.66 9.61
C HIS A 149 0.89 -1.68 10.39
N THR A 150 1.09 -1.47 11.69
CA THR A 150 1.83 -2.41 12.57
C THR A 150 1.19 -3.80 12.63
N LEU A 151 -0.14 -3.87 12.72
CA LEU A 151 -0.84 -5.16 12.71
C LEU A 151 -0.76 -5.87 11.35
N THR A 152 -0.82 -5.12 10.25
CA THR A 152 -0.62 -5.66 8.90
C THR A 152 0.80 -6.20 8.74
N GLU A 153 1.81 -5.42 9.13
CA GLU A 153 3.20 -5.84 9.14
C GLU A 153 3.39 -7.14 9.95
N SER A 154 2.80 -7.22 11.13
CA SER A 154 2.83 -8.43 11.96
C SER A 154 2.28 -9.65 11.23
N ARG A 155 1.13 -9.52 10.58
CA ARG A 155 0.50 -10.63 9.85
C ARG A 155 1.34 -11.08 8.66
N VAL A 156 1.81 -10.13 7.85
CA VAL A 156 2.66 -10.40 6.69
C VAL A 156 3.94 -11.10 7.12
N LEU A 157 4.67 -10.54 8.08
CA LEU A 157 5.94 -11.10 8.55
C LEU A 157 5.82 -12.49 9.17
N LYS A 158 4.70 -12.81 9.85
CA LYS A 158 4.45 -14.15 10.41
C LYS A 158 4.19 -15.21 9.37
N ASN A 159 3.58 -14.82 8.25
CA ASN A 159 3.06 -15.74 7.24
C ASN A 159 3.96 -15.86 6.02
N THR A 160 4.96 -14.99 5.87
CA THR A 160 5.86 -14.98 4.72
C THR A 160 7.22 -15.58 5.06
N ARG A 161 7.75 -16.41 4.14
CA ARG A 161 9.10 -16.97 4.20
C ARG A 161 9.70 -16.98 2.81
N HIS A 162 10.73 -16.17 2.61
CA HIS A 162 11.44 -16.11 1.34
C HIS A 162 12.89 -15.66 1.60
N PRO A 163 13.90 -16.16 0.86
CA PRO A 163 15.30 -15.83 1.10
C PRO A 163 15.62 -14.34 1.00
N PHE A 164 14.82 -13.56 0.24
CA PHE A 164 15.04 -12.12 0.03
C PHE A 164 14.05 -11.22 0.78
N LEU A 165 13.30 -11.79 1.72
CA LEU A 165 12.45 -11.02 2.64
C LEU A 165 13.04 -11.10 4.05
N THR A 166 13.00 -9.98 4.78
CA THR A 166 13.44 -9.93 6.18
C THR A 166 12.54 -10.80 7.06
N SER A 167 13.12 -11.66 7.89
CA SER A 167 12.38 -12.61 8.72
C SER A 167 12.08 -12.06 10.11
N LEU A 168 10.86 -12.33 10.60
CA LEU A 168 10.47 -12.08 11.98
C LEU A 168 10.88 -13.26 12.86
N LYS A 169 11.60 -12.98 13.96
CA LYS A 169 11.98 -13.98 14.95
C LYS A 169 10.97 -14.06 16.09
N TYR A 170 10.61 -12.92 16.65
CA TYR A 170 9.60 -12.80 17.71
C TYR A 170 8.75 -11.56 17.52
N SER A 171 7.51 -11.60 17.98
CA SER A 171 6.73 -10.41 18.27
C SER A 171 6.04 -10.56 19.63
N PHE A 172 5.94 -9.49 20.38
CA PHE A 172 5.28 -9.47 21.69
C PHE A 172 4.76 -8.08 22.02
N GLN A 173 3.79 -8.06 22.88
CA GLN A 173 3.20 -6.83 23.41
C GLN A 173 3.66 -6.60 24.83
N THR A 174 4.10 -5.39 25.14
CA THR A 174 4.24 -4.88 26.49
C THR A 174 3.02 -4.06 26.89
N LYS A 175 3.05 -3.47 28.07
CA LYS A 175 1.97 -2.61 28.58
C LYS A 175 1.67 -1.41 27.66
N ASP A 176 2.67 -0.90 26.96
CA ASP A 176 2.65 0.35 26.19
C ASP A 176 3.20 0.23 24.76
N ARG A 177 3.64 -0.98 24.33
CA ARG A 177 4.34 -1.17 23.04
C ARG A 177 3.97 -2.47 22.35
N LEU A 178 4.03 -2.43 21.02
CA LEU A 178 4.11 -3.59 20.16
C LEU A 178 5.56 -3.74 19.70
N CYS A 179 6.17 -4.90 19.94
CA CYS A 179 7.59 -5.13 19.68
C CYS A 179 7.79 -6.22 18.64
N PHE A 180 8.63 -5.94 17.64
CA PHE A 180 9.15 -6.91 16.69
C PHE A 180 10.63 -7.18 16.98
N VAL A 181 11.02 -8.45 16.94
CA VAL A 181 12.41 -8.88 16.91
C VAL A 181 12.67 -9.53 15.57
N MET A 182 13.44 -8.86 14.74
CA MET A 182 13.70 -9.27 13.36
C MET A 182 15.14 -9.73 13.18
N GLU A 183 15.43 -10.46 12.09
CA GLU A 183 16.80 -10.68 11.71
C GLU A 183 17.52 -9.34 11.51
N TYR A 184 18.77 -9.28 11.91
CA TYR A 184 19.61 -8.12 11.68
C TYR A 184 20.31 -8.24 10.33
N VAL A 185 20.09 -7.26 9.45
CA VAL A 185 20.67 -7.20 8.11
C VAL A 185 21.67 -6.04 8.08
N ASN A 186 22.96 -6.33 7.91
CA ASN A 186 24.02 -5.34 8.15
C ASN A 186 24.92 -5.02 6.96
N GLY A 187 24.54 -5.42 5.75
CA GLY A 187 25.26 -5.05 4.54
C GLY A 187 24.95 -3.65 4.00
N GLY A 188 24.05 -2.92 4.66
CA GLY A 188 23.63 -1.56 4.32
C GLY A 188 22.48 -1.50 3.30
N GLU A 189 21.90 -0.32 3.18
CA GLU A 189 20.85 -0.02 2.20
C GLU A 189 21.45 0.09 0.80
N LEU A 190 20.71 -0.32 -0.24
CA LEU A 190 21.14 -0.10 -1.62
C LEU A 190 21.29 1.40 -1.93
N PHE A 191 20.47 2.24 -1.32
CA PHE A 191 20.60 3.69 -1.43
C PHE A 191 21.99 4.17 -0.97
N PHE A 192 22.49 3.66 0.15
CA PHE A 192 23.83 3.99 0.66
C PHE A 192 24.93 3.63 -0.34
N HIS A 193 24.88 2.42 -0.91
CA HIS A 193 25.88 1.97 -1.86
C HIS A 193 25.80 2.73 -3.19
N LEU A 194 24.60 2.96 -3.71
CA LEU A 194 24.38 3.70 -4.94
C LEU A 194 24.84 5.15 -4.82
N SER A 195 24.57 5.81 -3.70
CA SER A 195 24.99 7.20 -3.47
C SER A 195 26.52 7.36 -3.52
N ARG A 196 27.27 6.35 -3.11
CA ARG A 196 28.73 6.31 -3.15
C ARG A 196 29.29 5.98 -4.54
N GLU A 197 28.68 5.00 -5.20
CA GLU A 197 29.15 4.50 -6.50
C GLU A 197 28.53 5.26 -7.68
N ARG A 198 27.48 6.03 -7.43
CA ARG A 198 26.68 6.83 -8.36
C ARG A 198 25.80 6.04 -9.31
N VAL A 199 26.32 4.96 -9.91
CA VAL A 199 25.58 4.05 -10.80
C VAL A 199 26.05 2.62 -10.55
N PHE A 200 25.18 1.66 -10.74
CA PHE A 200 25.52 0.25 -10.83
C PHE A 200 25.57 -0.19 -12.30
N SER A 201 26.42 -1.17 -12.59
CA SER A 201 26.43 -1.83 -13.89
C SER A 201 25.11 -2.56 -14.16
N GLU A 202 24.81 -2.82 -15.43
CA GLU A 202 23.63 -3.60 -15.80
C GLU A 202 23.68 -5.02 -15.21
N ASP A 203 24.85 -5.66 -15.14
CA ASP A 203 25.01 -6.98 -14.54
C ASP A 203 24.70 -6.98 -13.04
N ARG A 204 25.16 -5.96 -12.31
CA ARG A 204 24.84 -5.79 -10.90
C ARG A 204 23.36 -5.51 -10.68
N THR A 205 22.78 -4.65 -11.49
CA THR A 205 21.34 -4.34 -11.43
C THR A 205 20.50 -5.55 -11.81
N ARG A 206 20.94 -6.37 -12.77
CA ARG A 206 20.27 -7.63 -13.13
C ARG A 206 20.25 -8.61 -11.96
N PHE A 207 21.34 -8.73 -11.25
CA PHE A 207 21.41 -9.59 -10.05
C PHE A 207 20.40 -9.15 -8.98
N TYR A 208 20.42 -7.88 -8.60
CA TYR A 208 19.47 -7.36 -7.61
C TYR A 208 18.03 -7.39 -8.13
N GLY A 209 17.82 -7.03 -9.38
CA GLY A 209 16.50 -7.09 -10.01
C GLY A 209 15.91 -8.49 -10.01
N ALA A 210 16.72 -9.52 -10.30
CA ALA A 210 16.28 -10.91 -10.26
C ALA A 210 15.86 -11.34 -8.85
N GLU A 211 16.60 -10.97 -7.83
CA GLU A 211 16.26 -11.28 -6.44
C GLU A 211 14.97 -10.55 -6.00
N ILE A 212 14.80 -9.29 -6.41
CA ILE A 212 13.57 -8.52 -6.13
C ILE A 212 12.36 -9.14 -6.85
N VAL A 213 12.50 -9.51 -8.13
CA VAL A 213 11.43 -10.18 -8.90
C VAL A 213 11.02 -11.49 -8.22
N SER A 214 11.99 -12.31 -7.78
CA SER A 214 11.72 -13.55 -7.05
C SER A 214 10.92 -13.31 -5.77
N ALA A 215 11.27 -12.27 -5.00
CA ALA A 215 10.57 -11.91 -3.78
C ALA A 215 9.15 -11.39 -4.03
N LEU A 216 8.96 -10.53 -5.04
CA LEU A 216 7.64 -10.00 -5.41
C LEU A 216 6.73 -11.09 -5.99
N ASP A 217 7.27 -12.01 -6.82
CA ASP A 217 6.53 -13.18 -7.31
C ASP A 217 5.96 -14.01 -6.15
N TYR A 218 6.79 -14.27 -5.14
CA TYR A 218 6.35 -14.96 -3.92
C TYR A 218 5.24 -14.18 -3.19
N LEU A 219 5.43 -12.89 -2.95
CA LEU A 219 4.41 -12.06 -2.26
C LEU A 219 3.09 -12.05 -3.03
N HIS A 220 3.14 -11.89 -4.36
CA HIS A 220 1.95 -11.91 -5.21
C HIS A 220 1.26 -13.28 -5.20
N SER A 221 2.01 -14.39 -5.16
CA SER A 221 1.45 -15.74 -5.01
C SER A 221 0.69 -15.92 -3.69
N GLU A 222 1.15 -15.26 -2.62
CA GLU A 222 0.48 -15.17 -1.32
C GLU A 222 -0.61 -14.08 -1.28
N LYS A 223 -0.93 -13.46 -2.43
CA LYS A 223 -1.92 -12.38 -2.58
C LYS A 223 -1.58 -11.14 -1.77
N ILE A 224 -0.30 -10.84 -1.64
CA ILE A 224 0.24 -9.67 -0.95
C ILE A 224 0.85 -8.74 -2.00
N VAL A 225 0.47 -7.47 -1.99
CA VAL A 225 1.11 -6.40 -2.74
C VAL A 225 1.97 -5.58 -1.80
N TYR A 226 3.24 -5.38 -2.16
CA TYR A 226 4.23 -4.76 -1.27
C TYR A 226 4.06 -3.24 -1.15
N ARG A 227 3.89 -2.52 -2.25
CA ARG A 227 3.54 -1.09 -2.39
C ARG A 227 4.61 -0.06 -2.02
N ASP A 228 5.69 -0.42 -1.38
CA ASP A 228 6.71 0.53 -0.90
C ASP A 228 8.12 0.17 -1.39
N LEU A 229 8.24 -0.25 -2.65
CA LEU A 229 9.52 -0.57 -3.24
C LEU A 229 10.31 0.71 -3.52
N LYS A 230 11.42 0.86 -2.80
CA LYS A 230 12.37 1.96 -2.90
C LYS A 230 13.75 1.51 -2.42
N LEU A 231 14.81 2.22 -2.80
CA LEU A 231 16.18 1.81 -2.50
C LEU A 231 16.49 1.74 -1.00
N GLU A 232 15.80 2.53 -0.18
CA GLU A 232 15.94 2.56 1.28
C GLU A 232 15.37 1.29 1.94
N ASN A 233 14.38 0.65 1.30
CA ASN A 233 13.77 -0.60 1.78
C ASN A 233 14.46 -1.86 1.23
N LEU A 234 15.49 -1.69 0.42
CA LEU A 234 16.32 -2.76 -0.13
C LEU A 234 17.67 -2.77 0.58
N MET A 235 17.88 -3.76 1.42
CA MET A 235 19.12 -3.93 2.16
C MET A 235 19.95 -5.09 1.59
N LEU A 236 21.23 -5.11 1.87
CA LEU A 236 22.10 -6.25 1.60
C LEU A 236 22.37 -7.05 2.87
N ASP A 237 22.31 -8.36 2.76
CA ASP A 237 22.83 -9.23 3.80
C ASP A 237 24.37 -9.26 3.78
N LYS A 238 25.01 -9.92 4.75
CA LYS A 238 26.45 -10.01 4.87
C LYS A 238 27.16 -10.62 3.64
N ASP A 239 26.45 -11.38 2.83
CA ASP A 239 26.95 -12.04 1.63
C ASP A 239 26.71 -11.23 0.35
N GLY A 240 25.86 -10.19 0.39
CA GLY A 240 25.55 -9.32 -0.71
C GLY A 240 24.24 -9.64 -1.43
N HIS A 241 23.38 -10.47 -0.84
CA HIS A 241 22.02 -10.73 -1.32
C HIS A 241 21.04 -9.70 -0.80
N ILE A 242 19.96 -9.48 -1.56
CA ILE A 242 18.87 -8.56 -1.21
C ILE A 242 18.08 -9.07 -0.01
N LYS A 243 17.70 -8.14 0.86
CA LYS A 243 16.68 -8.29 1.88
C LYS A 243 15.70 -7.12 1.81
N ILE A 244 14.47 -7.40 1.41
CA ILE A 244 13.39 -6.42 1.41
C ILE A 244 12.90 -6.24 2.85
N THR A 245 12.79 -5.00 3.29
CA THR A 245 12.37 -4.62 4.65
C THR A 245 11.10 -3.77 4.61
N ASP A 246 10.53 -3.46 5.76
CA ASP A 246 9.36 -2.58 5.91
C ASP A 246 8.09 -3.07 5.19
N PHE A 247 7.30 -3.87 5.89
CA PHE A 247 6.06 -4.45 5.38
C PHE A 247 4.81 -3.70 5.86
N GLY A 248 4.98 -2.52 6.48
CA GLY A 248 3.88 -1.74 7.04
C GLY A 248 2.85 -1.25 6.01
N LEU A 249 3.26 -1.08 4.76
CA LEU A 249 2.38 -0.67 3.66
C LEU A 249 1.83 -1.84 2.83
N CYS A 250 2.14 -3.09 3.14
CA CYS A 250 1.62 -4.24 2.42
C CYS A 250 0.10 -4.34 2.47
N LYS A 251 -0.48 -4.94 1.45
CA LYS A 251 -1.90 -5.24 1.39
C LYS A 251 -2.11 -6.72 1.07
N GLU A 252 -2.90 -7.39 1.91
CA GLU A 252 -3.25 -8.80 1.79
C GLU A 252 -4.58 -9.01 1.05
N GLY A 253 -4.77 -10.19 0.51
CA GLY A 253 -6.03 -10.62 -0.10
C GLY A 253 -6.31 -10.02 -1.47
N ILE A 254 -5.29 -9.52 -2.17
CA ILE A 254 -5.43 -8.95 -3.51
C ILE A 254 -5.44 -10.07 -4.55
N THR A 255 -6.53 -10.11 -5.31
CA THR A 255 -6.71 -11.00 -6.47
C THR A 255 -6.90 -10.14 -7.72
N ASP A 256 -6.93 -10.77 -8.90
CA ASP A 256 -7.17 -10.06 -10.17
C ASP A 256 -8.48 -9.25 -10.19
N ALA A 257 -9.47 -9.69 -9.41
CA ALA A 257 -10.76 -9.01 -9.25
C ALA A 257 -10.83 -8.05 -8.07
N ALA A 258 -9.82 -8.05 -7.17
CA ALA A 258 -9.79 -7.22 -5.97
C ALA A 258 -8.73 -6.13 -6.13
N THR A 259 -9.17 -4.89 -6.05
CA THR A 259 -8.31 -3.71 -6.20
C THR A 259 -8.18 -2.92 -4.89
N MET A 260 -7.17 -2.08 -4.81
CA MET A 260 -6.83 -1.28 -3.65
C MET A 260 -7.23 0.18 -3.83
N LYS A 261 -7.55 0.83 -2.70
CA LYS A 261 -8.02 2.22 -2.66
C LYS A 261 -7.21 3.09 -1.72
N THR A 262 -6.33 2.48 -0.91
CA THR A 262 -5.57 3.20 0.11
C THR A 262 -4.36 3.85 -0.51
N PHE A 263 -4.18 5.10 -0.20
CA PHE A 263 -3.12 5.93 -0.70
C PHE A 263 -1.93 5.91 0.25
N CYS A 264 -0.79 5.41 -0.21
CA CYS A 264 0.44 5.31 0.57
C CYS A 264 1.66 5.20 -0.36
N GLY A 265 2.82 5.53 0.15
CA GLY A 265 4.10 5.41 -0.55
C GLY A 265 4.91 6.70 -0.59
N THR A 266 6.14 6.60 -1.04
CA THR A 266 7.06 7.71 -1.25
C THR A 266 6.74 8.38 -2.60
N PRO A 267 6.57 9.71 -2.66
CA PRO A 267 6.05 10.41 -3.85
C PRO A 267 6.75 10.08 -5.16
N GLU A 268 8.07 9.95 -5.16
CA GLU A 268 8.90 9.70 -6.34
C GLU A 268 8.71 8.30 -6.94
N TYR A 269 8.19 7.35 -6.15
CA TYR A 269 7.99 5.96 -6.53
C TYR A 269 6.53 5.61 -6.85
N LEU A 270 5.61 6.58 -6.70
CA LEU A 270 4.18 6.34 -6.90
C LEU A 270 3.85 6.05 -8.35
N ALA A 271 3.07 5.00 -8.58
CA ALA A 271 2.59 4.65 -9.91
C ALA A 271 1.50 5.64 -10.40
N PRO A 272 1.37 5.86 -11.72
CA PRO A 272 0.36 6.76 -12.29
C PRO A 272 -1.06 6.47 -11.83
N GLU A 273 -1.47 5.20 -11.79
CA GLU A 273 -2.81 4.79 -11.36
C GLU A 273 -3.10 5.16 -9.90
N VAL A 274 -2.08 5.18 -9.05
CA VAL A 274 -2.20 5.63 -7.66
C VAL A 274 -2.42 7.14 -7.60
N LEU A 275 -1.63 7.92 -8.39
CA LEU A 275 -1.77 9.37 -8.47
C LEU A 275 -3.09 9.82 -9.09
N GLU A 276 -3.62 9.05 -10.02
CA GLU A 276 -4.93 9.29 -10.63
C GLU A 276 -6.10 8.91 -9.73
N ASP A 277 -5.81 8.37 -8.54
CA ASP A 277 -6.81 7.93 -7.59
C ASP A 277 -7.74 6.84 -8.19
N ASN A 278 -7.18 6.04 -9.06
CA ASN A 278 -7.80 4.83 -9.59
C ASN A 278 -7.61 3.69 -8.60
N ASP A 279 -8.51 2.71 -8.63
CA ASP A 279 -8.25 1.44 -7.97
C ASP A 279 -7.03 0.79 -8.61
N TYR A 280 -6.16 0.18 -7.82
CA TYR A 280 -4.92 -0.39 -8.31
C TYR A 280 -4.66 -1.79 -7.74
N GLY A 281 -3.83 -2.56 -8.40
CA GLY A 281 -3.48 -3.93 -8.05
C GLY A 281 -1.98 -4.16 -7.94
N ARG A 282 -1.55 -5.42 -8.11
CA ARG A 282 -0.15 -5.83 -7.98
C ARG A 282 0.81 -5.18 -8.99
N ALA A 283 0.32 -4.68 -10.12
CA ALA A 283 1.13 -3.99 -11.12
C ALA A 283 1.85 -2.75 -10.60
N VAL A 284 1.44 -2.18 -9.46
CA VAL A 284 2.16 -1.06 -8.80
C VAL A 284 3.56 -1.48 -8.35
N ASP A 285 3.75 -2.75 -7.96
CA ASP A 285 5.06 -3.25 -7.55
C ASP A 285 6.02 -3.35 -8.75
N TRP A 286 5.51 -3.63 -9.95
CA TRP A 286 6.32 -3.63 -11.19
C TRP A 286 6.70 -2.24 -11.64
N TRP A 287 5.85 -1.24 -11.43
CA TRP A 287 6.24 0.16 -11.58
C TRP A 287 7.38 0.52 -10.61
N GLY A 288 7.24 0.17 -9.34
CA GLY A 288 8.28 0.37 -8.33
C GLY A 288 9.60 -0.31 -8.71
N LEU A 289 9.56 -1.54 -9.23
CA LEU A 289 10.74 -2.23 -9.76
C LEU A 289 11.38 -1.43 -10.91
N GLY A 290 10.58 -0.89 -11.82
CA GLY A 290 11.07 -0.03 -12.90
C GLY A 290 11.79 1.21 -12.39
N VAL A 291 11.24 1.87 -11.37
CA VAL A 291 11.85 3.07 -10.77
C VAL A 291 13.18 2.73 -10.09
N VAL A 292 13.24 1.69 -9.24
CA VAL A 292 14.49 1.33 -8.55
C VAL A 292 15.57 0.83 -9.51
N MET A 293 15.22 0.05 -10.53
CA MET A 293 16.18 -0.42 -11.53
C MET A 293 16.68 0.73 -12.42
N TYR A 294 15.80 1.68 -12.78
CA TYR A 294 16.22 2.90 -13.48
C TYR A 294 17.22 3.69 -12.61
N GLU A 295 16.91 3.86 -11.34
CA GLU A 295 17.78 4.60 -10.43
C GLU A 295 19.14 3.93 -10.27
N MET A 296 19.19 2.59 -10.15
CA MET A 296 20.43 1.83 -10.09
C MET A 296 21.32 2.04 -11.32
N MET A 297 20.75 1.97 -12.53
CA MET A 297 21.51 2.04 -13.79
C MET A 297 21.78 3.47 -14.27
N CYS A 298 20.94 4.43 -13.88
CA CYS A 298 21.04 5.82 -14.34
C CYS A 298 21.57 6.78 -13.27
N GLY A 299 21.63 6.37 -12.00
CA GLY A 299 22.10 7.18 -10.87
C GLY A 299 21.17 8.33 -10.50
N ARG A 300 19.94 8.30 -10.97
CA ARG A 300 18.91 9.30 -10.72
C ARG A 300 17.52 8.68 -10.89
N LEU A 301 16.54 9.30 -10.25
CA LEU A 301 15.13 8.92 -10.45
C LEU A 301 14.66 9.21 -11.89
N PRO A 302 13.74 8.40 -12.45
CA PRO A 302 13.18 8.66 -13.78
C PRO A 302 12.37 9.95 -13.82
N PHE A 303 11.69 10.29 -12.72
CA PHE A 303 10.90 11.51 -12.54
C PHE A 303 11.26 12.15 -11.19
N TYR A 304 11.64 13.42 -11.22
CA TYR A 304 11.99 14.16 -10.01
C TYR A 304 11.66 15.64 -10.12
N ASN A 305 11.05 16.18 -9.10
CA ASN A 305 10.88 17.60 -8.86
C ASN A 305 10.70 17.84 -7.35
N GLN A 306 11.25 18.95 -6.83
CA GLN A 306 11.04 19.34 -5.43
C GLN A 306 9.59 19.71 -5.13
N ASP A 307 8.90 20.24 -6.15
CA ASP A 307 7.47 20.50 -6.10
C ASP A 307 6.69 19.22 -6.44
N HIS A 308 5.94 18.70 -5.49
CA HIS A 308 5.20 17.44 -5.65
C HIS A 308 4.11 17.53 -6.73
N GLU A 309 3.48 18.68 -6.95
CA GLU A 309 2.48 18.81 -8.03
C GLU A 309 3.15 18.64 -9.40
N LYS A 310 4.31 19.26 -9.59
CA LYS A 310 5.11 19.11 -10.81
C LYS A 310 5.68 17.70 -10.95
N LEU A 311 6.12 17.09 -9.84
CA LEU A 311 6.56 15.70 -9.85
C LEU A 311 5.45 14.77 -10.35
N PHE A 312 4.24 14.95 -9.86
CA PHE A 312 3.09 14.13 -10.26
C PHE A 312 2.71 14.36 -11.73
N GLU A 313 2.81 15.58 -12.24
CA GLU A 313 2.66 15.87 -13.67
C GLU A 313 3.71 15.12 -14.51
N LEU A 314 4.98 15.11 -14.07
CA LEU A 314 6.04 14.35 -14.74
C LEU A 314 5.73 12.85 -14.78
N ILE A 315 5.33 12.26 -13.65
CA ILE A 315 4.99 10.84 -13.58
C ILE A 315 3.82 10.50 -14.51
N LEU A 316 2.82 11.38 -14.62
CA LEU A 316 1.62 11.13 -15.43
C LEU A 316 1.83 11.36 -16.92
N MET A 317 2.66 12.34 -17.31
CA MET A 317 2.65 12.88 -18.66
C MET A 317 3.99 12.74 -19.41
N GLU A 318 5.13 12.76 -18.69
CA GLU A 318 6.43 12.77 -19.33
C GLU A 318 6.89 11.38 -19.76
N ASP A 319 7.55 11.31 -20.91
CA ASP A 319 8.23 10.12 -21.39
C ASP A 319 9.56 9.91 -20.68
N ILE A 320 9.96 8.65 -20.52
CA ILE A 320 11.22 8.29 -19.86
C ILE A 320 12.39 8.65 -20.76
N LYS A 321 13.41 9.26 -20.17
CA LYS A 321 14.65 9.62 -20.84
C LYS A 321 15.78 8.69 -20.41
N PHE A 322 16.40 8.00 -21.37
CA PHE A 322 17.49 7.06 -21.10
C PHE A 322 18.86 7.67 -21.44
N PRO A 323 19.89 7.38 -20.62
CA PRO A 323 21.27 7.60 -21.02
C PRO A 323 21.62 6.78 -22.27
N ARG A 324 22.54 7.31 -23.09
CA ARG A 324 22.99 6.59 -24.29
C ARG A 324 23.77 5.30 -23.99
N THR A 325 24.29 5.20 -22.78
CA THR A 325 25.11 4.08 -22.28
C THR A 325 24.32 2.82 -21.98
N LEU A 326 22.98 2.90 -21.81
CA LEU A 326 22.16 1.72 -21.55
C LEU A 326 22.03 0.84 -22.79
N SER A 327 22.08 -0.49 -22.58
CA SER A 327 21.79 -1.48 -23.60
C SER A 327 20.35 -1.40 -24.11
N SER A 328 20.09 -1.98 -25.26
CA SER A 328 18.72 -2.11 -25.80
C SER A 328 17.82 -2.94 -24.88
N ASP A 329 18.36 -3.99 -24.26
CA ASP A 329 17.60 -4.84 -23.33
C ASP A 329 17.23 -4.09 -22.05
N ALA A 330 18.17 -3.31 -21.48
CA ALA A 330 17.86 -2.49 -20.31
C ALA A 330 16.79 -1.43 -20.62
N LYS A 331 16.90 -0.74 -21.76
CA LYS A 331 15.89 0.23 -22.21
C LYS A 331 14.52 -0.44 -22.41
N SER A 332 14.50 -1.62 -23.03
CA SER A 332 13.26 -2.39 -23.24
C SER A 332 12.59 -2.77 -21.94
N LEU A 333 13.35 -3.32 -20.98
CA LEU A 333 12.82 -3.69 -19.67
C LEU A 333 12.23 -2.48 -18.93
N LEU A 334 13.01 -1.40 -18.84
CA LEU A 334 12.57 -0.19 -18.13
C LEU A 334 11.37 0.47 -18.81
N SER A 335 11.34 0.50 -20.14
CA SER A 335 10.19 1.00 -20.89
C SER A 335 8.94 0.17 -20.64
N GLY A 336 9.07 -1.16 -20.54
CA GLY A 336 7.96 -2.06 -20.23
C GLY A 336 7.44 -1.90 -18.81
N LEU A 337 8.33 -1.81 -17.81
CA LEU A 337 7.95 -1.65 -16.40
C LEU A 337 7.37 -0.27 -16.10
N LEU A 338 7.80 0.77 -16.82
CA LEU A 338 7.34 2.15 -16.61
C LEU A 338 6.27 2.59 -17.62
N ILE A 339 5.51 1.65 -18.18
CA ILE A 339 4.28 1.95 -18.89
C ILE A 339 3.25 2.48 -17.91
N LYS A 340 2.65 3.63 -18.24
CA LYS A 340 1.73 4.34 -17.35
C LYS A 340 0.39 3.61 -17.16
N ASP A 341 -0.10 2.95 -18.21
CA ASP A 341 -1.28 2.08 -18.13
C ASP A 341 -0.90 0.74 -17.46
N PRO A 342 -1.43 0.44 -16.26
CA PRO A 342 -1.09 -0.78 -15.52
C PRO A 342 -1.45 -2.06 -16.28
N ASN A 343 -2.46 -2.03 -17.15
CA ASN A 343 -2.88 -3.20 -17.91
C ASN A 343 -1.95 -3.52 -19.09
N LYS A 344 -1.18 -2.53 -19.56
CA LYS A 344 -0.17 -2.67 -20.63
C LYS A 344 1.25 -2.80 -20.08
N ARG A 345 1.43 -2.50 -18.81
CA ARG A 345 2.72 -2.58 -18.12
C ARG A 345 3.23 -4.02 -18.12
N LEU A 346 4.53 -4.20 -18.31
CA LEU A 346 5.18 -5.50 -18.19
C LEU A 346 4.92 -6.08 -16.80
N GLY A 347 4.41 -7.30 -16.72
CA GLY A 347 3.92 -7.92 -15.48
C GLY A 347 2.52 -7.50 -15.04
N GLY A 348 1.86 -6.56 -15.74
CA GLY A 348 0.50 -6.10 -15.41
C GLY A 348 -0.62 -7.06 -15.84
N GLY A 349 -0.31 -8.07 -16.64
CA GLY A 349 -1.23 -9.10 -17.08
C GLY A 349 -1.35 -10.30 -16.11
N PRO A 350 -2.09 -11.34 -16.50
CA PRO A 350 -2.32 -12.52 -15.66
C PRO A 350 -1.05 -13.35 -15.39
N GLU A 351 -0.04 -13.26 -16.26
CA GLU A 351 1.24 -13.97 -16.09
C GLU A 351 2.16 -13.33 -15.05
N ASP A 352 1.87 -12.07 -14.66
CA ASP A 352 2.55 -11.36 -13.57
C ASP A 352 4.08 -11.38 -13.68
N ALA A 353 4.79 -11.88 -12.67
CA ALA A 353 6.25 -11.97 -12.65
C ALA A 353 6.84 -12.78 -13.82
N LYS A 354 6.12 -13.75 -14.36
CA LYS A 354 6.62 -14.60 -15.45
C LYS A 354 6.95 -13.80 -16.70
N ASP A 355 6.14 -12.78 -17.04
CA ASP A 355 6.41 -11.90 -18.17
C ASP A 355 7.76 -11.18 -18.01
N ILE A 356 8.08 -10.76 -16.77
CA ILE A 356 9.33 -10.11 -16.45
C ILE A 356 10.49 -11.11 -16.49
N MET A 357 10.31 -12.28 -15.91
CA MET A 357 11.31 -13.37 -15.89
C MET A 357 11.73 -13.82 -17.29
N GLN A 358 10.82 -13.75 -18.26
CA GLN A 358 11.06 -14.13 -19.65
C GLN A 358 11.64 -13.00 -20.51
N HIS A 359 11.73 -11.76 -19.98
CA HIS A 359 12.27 -10.64 -20.71
C HIS A 359 13.76 -10.84 -21.03
N SER A 360 14.21 -10.38 -22.21
CA SER A 360 15.57 -10.56 -22.72
C SER A 360 16.66 -10.02 -21.77
N PHE A 361 16.37 -9.00 -20.97
CA PHE A 361 17.30 -8.49 -19.97
C PHE A 361 17.67 -9.54 -18.93
N PHE A 362 16.79 -10.47 -18.62
CA PHE A 362 17.02 -11.59 -17.69
C PHE A 362 17.36 -12.90 -18.42
N SER A 363 17.69 -12.87 -19.71
CA SER A 363 18.12 -14.07 -20.42
C SER A 363 19.36 -14.68 -19.76
N GLY A 364 19.37 -16.01 -19.63
CA GLY A 364 20.46 -16.73 -18.96
C GLY A 364 20.33 -16.80 -17.42
N ILE A 365 19.35 -16.15 -16.83
CA ILE A 365 19.04 -16.29 -15.39
C ILE A 365 18.28 -17.60 -15.16
N ASN A 366 18.82 -18.47 -14.31
CA ASN A 366 18.09 -19.61 -13.75
C ASN A 366 17.40 -19.15 -12.46
N TRP A 367 16.08 -19.06 -12.47
CA TRP A 367 15.30 -18.50 -11.37
C TRP A 367 15.30 -19.37 -10.10
N GLN A 368 15.48 -20.69 -10.25
CA GLN A 368 15.68 -21.57 -9.11
C GLN A 368 17.03 -21.32 -8.44
N ASP A 369 18.08 -21.08 -9.23
CA ASP A 369 19.40 -20.74 -8.71
C ASP A 369 19.41 -19.35 -8.04
N VAL A 370 18.57 -18.41 -8.50
CA VAL A 370 18.34 -17.14 -7.79
C VAL A 370 17.74 -17.40 -6.41
N TYR A 371 16.63 -18.14 -6.35
CA TYR A 371 15.96 -18.49 -5.10
C TYR A 371 16.88 -19.23 -4.13
N ASP A 372 17.66 -20.17 -4.62
CA ASP A 372 18.59 -20.98 -3.84
C ASP A 372 19.89 -20.23 -3.45
N LYS A 373 20.01 -18.93 -3.80
CA LYS A 373 21.22 -18.12 -3.57
C LYS A 373 22.50 -18.71 -4.17
N LYS A 374 22.40 -19.41 -5.29
CA LYS A 374 23.56 -20.04 -5.97
C LYS A 374 24.34 -19.06 -6.85
N LEU A 375 23.75 -17.94 -7.25
CA LEU A 375 24.44 -16.90 -8.01
C LEU A 375 25.41 -16.14 -7.10
N LEU A 376 26.60 -15.88 -7.61
CA LEU A 376 27.60 -15.11 -6.87
C LEU A 376 27.21 -13.62 -6.83
N PRO A 377 27.04 -13.02 -5.64
CA PRO A 377 26.74 -11.59 -5.53
C PRO A 377 27.87 -10.73 -6.16
N PRO A 378 27.51 -9.69 -6.93
CA PRO A 378 28.49 -8.81 -7.59
C PRO A 378 29.25 -7.92 -6.59
N PHE A 379 28.75 -7.79 -5.39
CA PHE A 379 29.37 -7.04 -4.30
C PHE A 379 29.12 -7.78 -2.99
N LYS A 380 30.19 -7.98 -2.23
CA LYS A 380 30.12 -8.53 -0.87
C LYS A 380 30.45 -7.44 0.14
N PRO A 381 29.50 -7.09 1.03
CA PRO A 381 29.76 -6.15 2.10
C PRO A 381 30.91 -6.58 2.99
N GLN A 382 31.76 -5.63 3.42
CA GLN A 382 32.90 -5.90 4.28
C GLN A 382 32.53 -5.75 5.76
N VAL A 383 31.67 -6.63 6.25
CA VAL A 383 31.28 -6.66 7.66
C VAL A 383 32.27 -7.52 8.43
N SER A 384 32.69 -7.02 9.59
CA SER A 384 33.70 -7.70 10.45
C SER A 384 33.07 -8.65 11.46
N SER A 385 31.78 -8.47 11.76
CA SER A 385 31.02 -9.28 12.71
C SER A 385 29.52 -9.23 12.40
N GLU A 386 28.74 -10.09 13.04
CA GLU A 386 27.28 -10.08 12.93
C GLU A 386 26.63 -8.80 13.50
N THR A 387 27.34 -8.06 14.31
CA THR A 387 26.88 -6.80 14.93
C THR A 387 27.56 -5.55 14.34
N ASP A 388 28.31 -5.71 13.24
CA ASP A 388 28.99 -4.59 12.59
C ASP A 388 27.97 -3.59 12.01
N THR A 389 28.16 -2.31 12.31
CA THR A 389 27.26 -1.20 11.91
C THR A 389 27.89 -0.25 10.90
N ARG A 390 29.01 -0.60 10.27
CA ARG A 390 29.80 0.31 9.40
C ARG A 390 29.04 0.88 8.19
N TYR A 391 27.97 0.22 7.74
CA TYR A 391 27.14 0.65 6.62
C TYR A 391 25.91 1.47 7.04
N PHE A 392 25.83 1.83 8.32
CA PHE A 392 24.80 2.73 8.84
C PHE A 392 25.43 4.07 9.20
N ASP A 393 24.68 5.14 8.97
CA ASP A 393 25.16 6.50 9.25
C ASP A 393 25.45 6.70 10.74
N GLU A 394 26.51 7.45 11.03
CA GLU A 394 26.92 7.77 12.41
C GLU A 394 25.82 8.52 13.17
N GLU A 395 24.99 9.29 12.46
CA GLU A 395 23.82 9.94 13.04
C GLU A 395 22.90 8.95 13.78
N PHE A 396 22.78 7.71 13.30
CA PHE A 396 21.99 6.64 13.93
C PHE A 396 22.82 5.82 14.92
N THR A 397 24.05 5.46 14.55
CA THR A 397 24.88 4.55 15.37
C THR A 397 25.49 5.20 16.60
N ALA A 398 25.63 6.53 16.61
CA ALA A 398 26.10 7.30 17.77
C ALA A 398 25.00 7.61 18.79
N GLN A 399 23.73 7.36 18.46
CA GLN A 399 22.62 7.61 19.37
C GLN A 399 22.68 6.65 20.57
N THR A 400 22.34 7.19 21.75
CA THR A 400 22.17 6.36 22.94
C THR A 400 20.98 5.41 22.73
N ILE A 401 21.18 4.13 23.01
CA ILE A 401 20.08 3.14 22.94
C ILE A 401 19.14 3.40 24.11
N THR A 402 18.11 4.16 23.85
CA THR A 402 17.03 4.44 24.80
C THR A 402 15.71 4.04 24.17
N ILE A 403 14.90 3.32 24.94
CA ILE A 403 13.52 3.03 24.51
C ILE A 403 12.76 4.35 24.58
N THR A 404 12.12 4.77 23.48
CA THR A 404 11.27 5.97 23.44
C THR A 404 10.30 5.93 24.63
N PRO A 405 10.30 6.94 25.52
CA PRO A 405 9.37 6.96 26.64
C PRO A 405 7.93 6.95 26.14
N PRO A 406 6.99 6.29 26.84
CA PRO A 406 5.58 6.46 26.53
C PRO A 406 5.20 7.95 26.66
N GLU A 407 4.34 8.42 25.76
CA GLU A 407 3.81 9.78 25.87
C GLU A 407 3.17 9.95 27.25
N LYS A 408 3.64 10.93 28.04
CA LYS A 408 2.98 11.33 29.26
C LYS A 408 1.68 12.01 28.83
N TYR A 409 0.57 11.41 29.17
CA TYR A 409 -0.70 12.14 29.19
C TYR A 409 -0.54 13.23 30.24
N ASP A 410 -0.76 14.49 29.89
CA ASP A 410 -0.87 15.56 30.85
C ASP A 410 -1.94 15.19 31.86
N GLU A 411 -1.53 15.04 33.10
CA GLU A 411 -2.37 14.72 34.26
C GLU A 411 -3.22 15.93 34.71
N ASP A 412 -3.74 16.72 33.80
CA ASP A 412 -4.71 17.74 34.14
C ASP A 412 -6.14 17.24 33.89
N GLY A 413 -6.62 16.55 34.91
CA GLY A 413 -8.03 16.41 35.22
C GLY A 413 -8.76 15.22 34.62
N MET A 414 -8.60 14.05 35.22
CA MET A 414 -9.73 13.25 35.66
C MET A 414 -9.27 11.99 36.41
N ASP A 415 -9.96 11.73 37.49
CA ASP A 415 -9.68 10.72 38.50
C ASP A 415 -9.47 9.28 37.99
N CYS A 416 -8.57 8.64 38.68
CA CYS A 416 -8.24 7.22 38.69
C CYS A 416 -9.43 6.30 38.81
N MET A 417 -10.07 5.92 37.73
CA MET A 417 -10.90 4.70 37.68
C MET A 417 -10.97 4.20 36.24
N ASP A 418 -9.97 3.48 35.79
CA ASP A 418 -10.04 2.35 34.90
C ASP A 418 -8.65 1.93 34.40
N ASN A 419 -7.93 1.28 35.29
CA ASN A 419 -6.62 0.68 34.97
C ASN A 419 -6.73 -0.64 34.16
N GLU A 420 -7.94 -0.98 33.65
CA GLU A 420 -8.22 -2.31 33.09
C GLU A 420 -8.55 -2.37 31.59
N ARG A 421 -8.62 -1.23 30.86
CA ARG A 421 -8.95 -1.28 29.42
C ARG A 421 -7.85 -0.73 28.53
N ARG A 422 -6.63 -1.29 28.64
CA ARG A 422 -5.61 -1.04 27.63
C ARG A 422 -5.85 -1.95 26.43
N PRO A 423 -5.67 -1.46 25.17
CA PRO A 423 -5.93 -2.29 24.01
C PRO A 423 -4.99 -3.50 24.02
N HIS A 424 -5.58 -4.68 24.16
CA HIS A 424 -4.88 -5.94 23.94
C HIS A 424 -5.10 -6.38 22.51
N PHE A 425 -4.01 -6.70 21.80
CA PHE A 425 -4.06 -7.18 20.42
C PHE A 425 -3.94 -8.71 20.43
N PRO A 426 -5.08 -9.45 20.34
CA PRO A 426 -5.04 -10.91 20.28
C PRO A 426 -4.18 -11.38 19.13
N GLN A 427 -3.40 -12.45 19.35
CA GLN A 427 -2.53 -13.05 18.31
C GLN A 427 -1.35 -12.18 17.84
N PHE A 428 -1.03 -11.06 18.50
CA PHE A 428 0.17 -10.30 18.16
C PHE A 428 1.45 -11.06 18.54
N SER A 429 1.45 -11.78 19.64
CA SER A 429 2.62 -12.55 20.09
C SER A 429 2.96 -13.71 19.15
N TYR A 430 4.26 -13.89 18.84
CA TYR A 430 4.76 -14.88 17.91
C TYR A 430 6.18 -15.30 18.27
N SER A 431 6.53 -16.57 18.04
CA SER A 431 7.87 -17.10 18.10
C SER A 431 8.14 -18.01 16.90
N ALA A 432 9.23 -17.76 16.19
CA ALA A 432 9.64 -18.58 15.06
C ALA A 432 10.23 -19.96 15.51
N SER A 433 10.62 -20.11 16.76
CA SER A 433 11.27 -21.30 17.33
C SER A 433 10.32 -22.47 17.60
N GLY A 434 9.50 -22.85 16.62
CA GLY A 434 8.57 -23.98 16.72
C GLY A 434 8.21 -24.60 15.38
N ARG A 435 8.88 -24.18 14.31
CA ARG A 435 8.62 -24.64 12.94
C ARG A 435 9.93 -24.81 12.16
N GLU A 436 10.89 -25.54 12.73
CA GLU A 436 11.98 -26.15 11.95
C GLU A 436 11.56 -27.52 11.46
#